data_3f7fa84625c869a03274f9550bc713e6
#
_entry.id   3f7fa84625c869a03274f9550bc713e6
#
_cell.length_a   1.000
_cell.length_b   1.000
_cell.length_c   1.000
_cell.angle_alpha   90.00
_cell.angle_beta   90.00
_cell.angle_gamma   90.00
#
_symmetry.space_group_name_H-M   'P 1'
#
loop_
_entity.id
_entity.type
_entity.pdbx_description
1 polymer ?
#
loop_
_entity_poly.entity_id
_entity_poly.type
_entity_poly.pdbx_seq_one_letter_code
_entity_poly.pdbx_strand_id
1 'polypeptide(L)' 'MPLVDIHLIEGAFDKSQKQAMINKVTDAMVEIEGEAMRGVTWVRVYEVASGEWAIGGKALSAADVKSMQART' A
#
# COMPACT_ATOMS: atom_id res chain seq x y z
N MET A 1 -5.56 -8.40 -17.68
CA MET A 1 -4.58 -8.41 -16.58
C MET A 1 -4.67 -7.10 -15.80
N PRO A 2 -5.42 -7.03 -14.64
CA PRO A 2 -5.43 -5.82 -13.83
C PRO A 2 -4.11 -5.64 -13.09
N LEU A 3 -3.73 -4.38 -12.86
CA LEU A 3 -2.55 -3.99 -12.09
C LEU A 3 -2.97 -2.92 -11.09
N VAL A 4 -2.66 -3.15 -9.82
CA VAL A 4 -2.87 -2.17 -8.75
C VAL A 4 -1.51 -1.82 -8.16
N ASP A 5 -1.20 -0.53 -8.10
CA ASP A 5 0.02 -0.04 -7.46
C ASP A 5 -0.33 0.64 -6.14
N ILE A 6 0.37 0.23 -5.08
CA ILE A 6 0.23 0.80 -3.75
C ILE A 6 1.51 1.57 -3.46
N HIS A 7 1.38 2.87 -3.19
CA HIS A 7 2.53 3.72 -2.86
C HIS A 7 2.49 4.05 -1.38
N LEU A 8 3.58 3.80 -0.69
CA LEU A 8 3.70 4.00 0.76
C LEU A 8 4.96 4.80 1.08
N ILE A 9 4.97 5.43 2.23
CA ILE A 9 6.19 6.05 2.76
C ILE A 9 7.03 4.94 3.39
N GLU A 10 8.29 4.84 2.97
CA GLU A 10 9.23 3.85 3.48
C GLU A 10 9.36 3.93 5.00
N GLY A 11 9.31 2.79 5.66
CA GLY A 11 9.42 2.69 7.10
C GLY A 11 8.11 2.90 7.87
N ALA A 12 7.01 3.30 7.19
CA ALA A 12 5.71 3.52 7.85
C ALA A 12 4.98 2.20 8.17
N PHE A 13 5.20 1.17 7.37
CA PHE A 13 4.54 -0.12 7.52
C PHE A 13 5.56 -1.24 7.53
N ASP A 14 5.30 -2.26 8.37
CA ASP A 14 6.18 -3.43 8.44
C ASP A 14 5.87 -4.43 7.30
N LYS A 15 6.68 -5.48 7.22
CA LYS A 15 6.54 -6.50 6.19
C LYS A 15 5.17 -7.19 6.25
N SER A 16 4.69 -7.47 7.45
CA SER A 16 3.40 -8.13 7.68
C SER A 16 2.24 -7.28 7.18
N GLN A 17 2.28 -5.98 7.46
CA GLN A 17 1.25 -5.05 7.01
C GLN A 17 1.24 -4.93 5.49
N LYS A 18 2.41 -4.84 4.87
CA LYS A 18 2.52 -4.77 3.40
C LYS A 18 2.00 -6.05 2.75
N GLN A 19 2.30 -7.20 3.32
CA GLN A 19 1.79 -8.48 2.83
C GLN A 19 0.25 -8.54 2.94
N ALA A 20 -0.30 -8.04 4.03
CA ALA A 20 -1.75 -7.96 4.22
C ALA A 20 -2.41 -7.04 3.18
N MET A 21 -1.77 -5.92 2.85
CA MET A 21 -2.26 -5.01 1.82
C MET A 21 -2.33 -5.70 0.47
N ILE A 22 -1.26 -6.41 0.10
CA ILE A 22 -1.20 -7.15 -1.17
C ILE A 22 -2.31 -8.20 -1.21
N ASN A 23 -2.47 -9.00 -0.16
CA ASN A 23 -3.46 -10.06 -0.11
C ASN A 23 -4.88 -9.53 -0.17
N LYS A 24 -5.19 -8.50 0.61
CA LYS A 24 -6.56 -7.95 0.69
C LYS A 24 -6.95 -7.22 -0.59
N VAL A 25 -6.02 -6.49 -1.20
CA VAL A 25 -6.28 -5.82 -2.48
C VAL A 25 -6.49 -6.85 -3.58
N THR A 26 -5.66 -7.90 -3.61
CA THR A 26 -5.84 -9.00 -4.56
C THR A 26 -7.21 -9.64 -4.39
N ASP A 27 -7.59 -9.98 -3.16
CA ASP A 27 -8.90 -10.60 -2.89
C ASP A 27 -10.06 -9.70 -3.32
N ALA A 28 -9.97 -8.40 -3.07
CA ALA A 28 -10.99 -7.44 -3.46
C ALA A 28 -11.16 -7.40 -4.98
N MET A 29 -10.06 -7.40 -5.72
CA MET A 29 -10.10 -7.42 -7.18
C MET A 29 -10.69 -8.72 -7.70
N VAL A 30 -10.27 -9.85 -7.14
CA VAL A 30 -10.75 -11.18 -7.53
C VAL A 30 -12.25 -11.34 -7.25
N GLU A 31 -12.75 -10.77 -6.18
CA GLU A 31 -14.18 -10.77 -5.87
C GLU A 31 -15.01 -10.16 -7.01
N ILE A 32 -14.48 -9.15 -7.65
CA ILE A 32 -15.15 -8.44 -8.76
C ILE A 32 -14.94 -9.17 -10.09
N GLU A 33 -13.69 -9.57 -10.38
CA GLU A 33 -13.32 -10.08 -11.71
C GLU A 33 -13.48 -11.59 -11.87
N GLY A 34 -13.58 -12.33 -10.77
CA GLY A 34 -13.71 -13.78 -10.76
C GLY A 34 -12.42 -14.49 -10.35
N GLU A 35 -12.55 -15.64 -9.70
CA GLU A 35 -11.42 -16.41 -9.17
C GLU A 35 -10.43 -16.85 -10.25
N ALA A 36 -10.91 -17.08 -11.47
CA ALA A 36 -10.04 -17.47 -12.59
C ALA A 36 -9.00 -16.41 -12.93
N MET A 37 -9.22 -15.16 -12.52
CA MET A 37 -8.31 -14.04 -12.78
C MET A 37 -7.22 -13.88 -11.72
N ARG A 38 -7.27 -14.63 -10.64
CA ARG A 38 -6.29 -14.49 -9.55
C ARG A 38 -4.84 -14.60 -10.04
N GLY A 39 -4.55 -15.56 -10.88
CA GLY A 39 -3.20 -15.83 -11.37
C GLY A 39 -2.63 -14.72 -12.27
N VAL A 40 -3.45 -13.81 -12.73
CA VAL A 40 -3.04 -12.69 -13.59
C VAL A 40 -3.39 -11.33 -13.00
N THR A 41 -3.75 -11.30 -11.72
CA THR A 41 -4.00 -10.06 -10.99
C THR A 41 -2.70 -9.60 -10.32
N TRP A 42 -2.26 -8.40 -10.67
CA TRP A 42 -0.99 -7.84 -10.20
C TRP A 42 -1.24 -6.81 -9.11
N VAL A 43 -0.50 -6.92 -8.03
CA VAL A 43 -0.48 -5.89 -6.98
C VAL A 43 0.97 -5.61 -6.66
N ARG A 44 1.39 -4.36 -6.75
CA ARG A 44 2.77 -3.96 -6.48
C ARG A 44 2.80 -2.89 -5.39
N VAL A 45 3.82 -2.97 -4.53
CA VAL A 45 4.06 -1.97 -3.48
C VAL A 45 5.32 -1.18 -3.83
N TYR A 46 5.20 0.14 -3.82
CA TYR A 46 6.32 1.05 -4.00
C TYR A 46 6.50 1.86 -2.73
N GLU A 47 7.72 1.97 -2.26
CA GLU A 47 8.06 2.75 -1.09
C GLU A 47 8.80 4.01 -1.49
N VAL A 48 8.29 5.16 -1.06
CA VAL A 48 8.90 6.47 -1.26
C VAL A 48 9.68 6.80 0.01
N ALA A 49 10.91 7.29 -0.13
CA ALA A 49 11.76 7.61 1.01
C ALA A 49 11.06 8.58 1.97
N SER A 50 11.26 8.33 3.28
CA SER A 50 10.72 9.20 4.33
C SER A 50 11.16 10.64 4.11
N GLY A 51 10.21 11.57 4.14
CA GLY A 51 10.47 12.99 3.87
C GLY A 51 10.40 13.40 2.40
N GLU A 52 10.19 12.45 1.50
CA GLU A 52 10.05 12.73 0.06
C GLU A 52 8.61 12.62 -0.45
N TRP A 53 7.67 12.54 0.45
CA TRP A 53 6.24 12.54 0.17
C TRP A 53 5.65 13.83 0.76
N ALA A 54 5.01 14.63 -0.06
CA ALA A 54 4.50 15.91 0.40
C ALA A 54 3.02 16.10 0.08
N ILE A 55 2.31 16.75 1.00
CA ILE A 55 0.93 17.19 0.80
C ILE A 55 0.94 18.72 0.93
N GLY A 56 0.52 19.40 -0.13
CA GLY A 56 0.54 20.86 -0.14
C GLY A 56 1.93 21.46 0.07
N GLY A 57 2.97 20.74 -0.36
CA GLY A 57 4.37 21.15 -0.16
C GLY A 57 4.96 20.80 1.20
N LYS A 58 4.15 20.22 2.11
CA LYS A 58 4.63 19.79 3.42
C LYS A 58 5.07 18.31 3.36
N ALA A 59 6.36 18.08 3.56
CA ALA A 59 6.91 16.72 3.54
C ALA A 59 6.43 15.90 4.74
N LEU A 60 6.10 14.65 4.49
CA LEU A 60 5.70 13.68 5.50
C LEU A 60 6.80 12.65 5.69
N SER A 61 7.05 12.27 6.94
CA SER A 61 7.98 11.23 7.32
C SER A 61 7.25 9.96 7.71
N ALA A 62 7.99 8.84 7.82
CA ALA A 62 7.46 7.60 8.38
C ALA A 62 6.91 7.83 9.81
N ALA A 63 7.61 8.64 10.60
CA ALA A 63 7.16 8.97 11.96
C ALA A 63 5.80 9.68 11.97
N ASP A 64 5.55 10.56 11.00
CA ASP A 64 4.26 11.24 10.88
C ASP A 64 3.13 10.24 10.64
N VAL A 65 3.34 9.27 9.76
CA VAL A 65 2.34 8.24 9.46
C VAL A 65 2.09 7.36 10.68
N LYS A 66 3.13 6.93 11.36
CA LYS A 66 3.01 6.12 12.58
C LYS A 66 2.26 6.86 13.67
N SER A 67 2.49 8.17 13.79
CA SER A 67 1.77 9.02 14.73
C SER A 67 0.27 9.05 14.43
N MET A 68 -0.09 9.14 13.15
CA MET A 68 -1.50 9.09 12.73
C MET A 68 -2.14 7.74 13.04
N GLN A 69 -1.43 6.64 12.79
CA GLN A 69 -1.92 5.28 13.08
C GLN A 69 -2.19 5.10 14.57
N ALA A 70 -1.36 5.67 15.43
CA ALA A 70 -1.49 5.56 16.89
C ALA A 70 -2.75 6.22 17.43
N ARG A 71 -3.43 7.05 16.64
CA ARG A 71 -4.66 7.74 17.01
C ARG A 71 -5.93 6.91 16.75
N THR A 72 -5.79 5.78 16.08
CA THR A 72 -6.94 4.90 15.75
C THR A 72 -7.15 3.75 16.76
#